data_4c0bd12a069f11dbca652c5ea3c7addc
#
_entry.id   4c0bd12a069f11dbca652c5ea3c7addc
#
_cell.length_a   1.000
_cell.length_b   1.000
_cell.length_c   1.000
_cell.angle_alpha   90.00
_cell.angle_beta   90.00
_cell.angle_gamma   90.00
#
_symmetry.space_group_name_H-M   'P 1'
#
loop_
_entity.id
_entity.type
_entity.pdbx_description
1 polymer ?
#
loop_
_entity_poly.entity_id
_entity_poly.type
_entity_poly.pdbx_seq_one_letter_code
_entity_poly.pdbx_strand_id
1 'polypeptide(L)'
;MIGTLTLQLGQFQLMDDVLTPDPHPSERPTQAPADAESSFALLARAREGDADALNDLCTKYLPRLRRWAHGRLPSWARSALDTHDLVQDTLTQVLQRLNTFEPRHPGAFPAYLRQALLNRVRDEIRRAQRRGPSDPLDTAKSAHDPSPLELAIGQEALERYEAALQRLRPEDREAIIVRIELGHSYAEVAEELGKPSIAAAHMAVSRALVRLAQEMSRVRT
;
A
#
# COMPACT_ATOMS: atom_id res chain seq x y z
N MET A 1 -15.25 -10.26 32.41
CA MET A 1 -14.70 -10.79 31.15
C MET A 1 -14.85 -9.70 30.08
N ILE A 2 -14.06 -8.64 30.19
CA ILE A 2 -14.01 -7.53 29.24
C ILE A 2 -12.52 -7.18 29.13
N GLY A 3 -11.79 -7.92 28.30
CA GLY A 3 -10.34 -7.76 28.23
C GLY A 3 -9.70 -8.08 26.87
N THR A 4 -10.46 -8.53 25.88
CA THR A 4 -9.86 -9.12 24.66
C THR A 4 -10.11 -8.28 23.39
N LEU A 5 -10.71 -7.10 23.49
CA LEU A 5 -11.05 -6.27 22.32
C LEU A 5 -10.04 -5.16 22.03
N THR A 6 -9.01 -5.00 22.85
CA THR A 6 -8.13 -3.81 22.81
C THR A 6 -6.90 -3.99 21.92
N LEU A 7 -6.56 -5.21 21.50
CA LEU A 7 -5.32 -5.50 20.75
C LEU A 7 -5.47 -5.47 19.21
N GLN A 8 -6.69 -5.45 18.71
CA GLN A 8 -6.95 -5.41 17.26
C GLN A 8 -7.11 -3.99 16.69
N LEU A 9 -7.10 -2.99 17.57
CA LEU A 9 -7.23 -1.57 17.22
C LEU A 9 -5.91 -0.92 16.80
N GLY A 10 -4.77 -1.58 17.03
CA GLY A 10 -3.46 -0.99 16.70
C GLY A 10 -3.21 -0.75 15.20
N GLN A 11 -3.92 -1.45 14.32
CA GLN A 11 -3.85 -1.20 12.87
C GLN A 11 -4.93 -0.22 12.38
N PHE A 12 -5.99 -0.01 13.17
CA PHE A 12 -7.03 0.99 12.90
C PHE A 12 -6.75 2.33 13.59
N GLN A 13 -5.77 2.40 14.50
CA GLN A 13 -5.35 3.64 15.15
C GLN A 13 -4.90 4.72 14.13
N LEU A 14 -4.52 4.31 12.91
CA LEU A 14 -4.25 5.23 11.80
C LEU A 14 -5.50 5.92 11.23
N MET A 15 -6.71 5.47 11.59
CA MET A 15 -7.94 6.12 11.14
C MET A 15 -8.33 7.32 12.01
N ASP A 16 -7.97 7.33 13.30
CA ASP A 16 -8.28 8.45 14.20
C ASP A 16 -7.40 9.67 13.92
N ASP A 17 -6.13 9.46 13.48
CA ASP A 17 -5.24 10.54 13.05
C ASP A 17 -5.66 11.21 11.73
N VAL A 18 -6.51 10.57 10.94
CA VAL A 18 -7.01 11.14 9.67
C VAL A 18 -8.27 11.99 9.88
N LEU A 19 -9.00 11.78 10.97
CA LEU A 19 -10.27 12.46 11.28
C LEU A 19 -10.14 13.63 12.26
N THR A 20 -9.02 13.73 12.99
CA THR A 20 -8.75 14.90 13.83
C THR A 20 -8.12 16.00 12.99
N PRO A 21 -8.66 17.22 12.97
CA PRO A 21 -7.95 18.35 12.39
C PRO A 21 -6.70 18.59 13.23
N ASP A 22 -5.54 18.63 12.57
CA ASP A 22 -4.20 18.85 13.13
C ASP A 22 -4.21 19.98 14.17
N PRO A 23 -3.93 19.75 15.47
CA PRO A 23 -3.94 20.80 16.48
C PRO A 23 -2.58 21.47 16.70
N HIS A 24 -1.54 21.20 15.91
CA HIS A 24 -0.23 21.82 16.15
C HIS A 24 0.43 22.46 14.92
N PRO A 25 0.55 23.82 14.92
CA PRO A 25 1.32 24.57 13.92
C PRO A 25 2.83 24.65 14.23
N SER A 26 3.45 23.66 14.89
CA SER A 26 4.86 23.72 15.29
C SER A 26 5.76 22.62 14.78
N GLU A 27 5.24 21.64 14.03
CA GLU A 27 6.13 20.82 13.20
C GLU A 27 6.45 21.64 11.95
N ARG A 28 7.69 22.16 11.90
CA ARG A 28 8.23 22.73 10.66
C ARG A 28 7.98 21.71 9.56
N PRO A 29 7.34 22.08 8.46
CA PRO A 29 7.23 21.20 7.34
C PRO A 29 8.68 20.82 6.99
N THR A 30 9.04 19.54 7.15
CA THR A 30 10.15 18.99 6.39
C THR A 30 9.76 19.31 4.96
N GLN A 31 10.41 20.34 4.42
CA GLN A 31 10.25 20.73 3.02
C GLN A 31 10.49 19.44 2.23
N ALA A 32 9.42 18.82 1.77
CA ALA A 32 9.52 17.94 0.64
C ALA A 32 10.27 18.76 -0.43
N PRO A 33 11.28 18.20 -1.09
CA PRO A 33 11.97 18.90 -2.15
C PRO A 33 10.90 19.46 -3.08
N ALA A 34 10.95 20.77 -3.34
CA ALA A 34 9.95 21.52 -4.10
C ALA A 34 9.84 21.08 -5.57
N ASP A 35 10.59 20.03 -5.96
CA ASP A 35 10.74 19.48 -7.31
C ASP A 35 10.48 17.96 -7.37
N ALA A 36 9.66 17.39 -6.50
CA ALA A 36 9.31 15.96 -6.62
C ALA A 36 8.38 15.78 -7.84
N GLU A 37 8.99 15.47 -8.97
CA GLU A 37 8.29 15.19 -10.21
C GLU A 37 7.22 14.10 -10.01
N SER A 38 6.04 14.28 -10.61
CA SER A 38 4.96 13.30 -10.52
C SER A 38 5.38 11.98 -11.18
N SER A 39 4.87 10.86 -10.70
CA SER A 39 5.17 9.57 -11.33
C SER A 39 4.69 9.49 -12.77
N PHE A 40 3.68 10.27 -13.12
CA PHE A 40 3.19 10.38 -14.50
C PHE A 40 4.26 11.00 -15.41
N ALA A 41 4.91 12.08 -14.97
CA ALA A 41 5.97 12.74 -15.73
C ALA A 41 7.26 11.87 -15.79
N LEU A 42 7.66 11.29 -14.65
CA LEU A 42 8.78 10.35 -14.60
C LEU A 42 8.58 9.14 -15.53
N LEU A 43 7.36 8.61 -15.63
CA LEU A 43 7.03 7.53 -16.54
C LEU A 43 7.18 7.93 -18.02
N ALA A 44 6.75 9.13 -18.37
CA ALA A 44 6.90 9.63 -19.74
C ALA A 44 8.37 9.66 -20.15
N ARG A 45 9.22 10.24 -19.30
CA ARG A 45 10.68 10.28 -19.52
C ARG A 45 11.33 8.90 -19.56
N ALA A 46 10.97 8.02 -18.60
CA ALA A 46 11.50 6.67 -18.54
C ALA A 46 11.17 5.84 -19.80
N ARG A 47 9.99 6.04 -20.40
CA ARG A 47 9.60 5.41 -21.67
C ARG A 47 10.41 5.91 -22.87
N GLU A 48 10.93 7.12 -22.79
CA GLU A 48 11.85 7.70 -23.80
C GLU A 48 13.31 7.24 -23.59
N GLY A 49 13.55 6.39 -22.58
CA GLY A 49 14.86 5.81 -22.29
C GLY A 49 15.70 6.59 -21.26
N ASP A 50 15.08 7.53 -20.54
CA ASP A 50 15.76 8.28 -19.49
C ASP A 50 16.02 7.38 -18.26
N ALA A 51 17.29 7.03 -18.06
CA ALA A 51 17.73 6.16 -16.97
C ALA A 51 17.60 6.85 -15.59
N ASP A 52 17.73 8.17 -15.53
CA ASP A 52 17.59 8.92 -14.28
C ASP A 52 16.12 8.90 -13.84
N ALA A 53 15.17 9.06 -14.75
CA ALA A 53 13.75 8.94 -14.45
C ALA A 53 13.36 7.53 -13.94
N LEU A 54 13.99 6.46 -14.47
CA LEU A 54 13.83 5.11 -13.94
C LEU A 54 14.36 4.99 -12.52
N ASN A 55 15.54 5.55 -12.25
CA ASN A 55 16.16 5.53 -10.93
C ASN A 55 15.30 6.31 -9.91
N ASP A 56 14.74 7.45 -10.31
CA ASP A 56 13.85 8.26 -9.49
C ASP A 56 12.56 7.51 -9.15
N LEU A 57 11.95 6.79 -10.10
CA LEU A 57 10.83 5.89 -9.84
C LEU A 57 11.18 4.80 -8.83
N CYS A 58 12.34 4.16 -8.99
CA CYS A 58 12.81 3.16 -8.03
C CYS A 58 12.99 3.76 -6.63
N THR A 59 13.66 4.88 -6.52
CA THR A 59 13.93 5.59 -5.26
C THR A 59 12.61 6.01 -4.57
N LYS A 60 11.65 6.48 -5.35
CA LYS A 60 10.35 6.89 -4.86
C LYS A 60 9.52 5.73 -4.32
N TYR A 61 9.47 4.60 -5.03
CA TYR A 61 8.53 3.53 -4.72
C TYR A 61 9.10 2.38 -3.91
N LEU A 62 10.38 2.03 -4.06
CA LEU A 62 10.98 0.86 -3.41
C LEU A 62 10.77 0.85 -1.87
N PRO A 63 11.04 1.94 -1.12
CA PRO A 63 10.85 1.93 0.33
C PRO A 63 9.36 1.84 0.73
N ARG A 64 8.46 2.44 -0.06
CA ARG A 64 7.01 2.41 0.17
C ARG A 64 6.44 1.01 -0.06
N LEU A 65 6.82 0.37 -1.14
CA LEU A 65 6.40 -0.99 -1.49
C LEU A 65 6.93 -2.02 -0.49
N ARG A 66 8.16 -1.86 0.02
CA ARG A 66 8.73 -2.73 1.06
C ARG A 66 7.90 -2.65 2.35
N ARG A 67 7.61 -1.45 2.83
CA ARG A 67 6.79 -1.25 4.02
C ARG A 67 5.39 -1.85 3.83
N TRP A 68 4.78 -1.63 2.68
CA TRP A 68 3.48 -2.17 2.33
C TRP A 68 3.47 -3.71 2.31
N ALA A 69 4.45 -4.35 1.68
CA ALA A 69 4.56 -5.80 1.57
C ALA A 69 4.87 -6.45 2.92
N HIS A 70 5.73 -5.82 3.74
CA HIS A 70 6.08 -6.32 5.07
C HIS A 70 4.85 -6.51 5.96
N GLY A 71 3.89 -5.58 5.92
CA GLY A 71 2.65 -5.69 6.68
C GLY A 71 1.64 -6.74 6.15
N ARG A 72 1.87 -7.28 4.94
CA ARG A 72 0.94 -8.21 4.27
C ARG A 72 1.48 -9.64 4.08
N LEU A 73 2.78 -9.82 4.19
CA LEU A 73 3.41 -11.13 4.09
C LEU A 73 3.55 -11.74 5.49
N PRO A 74 2.82 -12.82 5.82
CA PRO A 74 2.92 -13.49 7.11
C PRO A 74 4.34 -13.98 7.41
N SER A 75 4.72 -14.05 8.70
CA SER A 75 6.06 -14.49 9.14
C SER A 75 6.44 -15.86 8.57
N TRP A 76 5.50 -16.81 8.59
CA TRP A 76 5.71 -18.16 8.06
C TRP A 76 5.90 -18.21 6.53
N ALA A 77 5.44 -17.21 5.79
CA ALA A 77 5.65 -17.12 4.34
C ALA A 77 6.95 -16.39 3.97
N ARG A 78 7.57 -15.67 4.93
CA ARG A 78 8.83 -14.93 4.72
C ARG A 78 10.07 -15.82 4.73
N SER A 79 9.99 -17.02 5.26
CA SER A 79 11.13 -17.95 5.42
C SER A 79 11.76 -18.41 4.10
N ALA A 80 11.05 -18.28 2.99
CA ALA A 80 11.49 -18.77 1.69
C ALA A 80 11.92 -17.67 0.70
N LEU A 81 11.48 -16.44 0.93
CA LEU A 81 11.85 -15.28 0.10
C LEU A 81 11.85 -14.04 1.00
N ASP A 82 12.94 -13.30 0.98
CA ASP A 82 12.98 -12.01 1.67
C ASP A 82 11.95 -11.07 1.03
N THR A 83 11.19 -10.37 1.88
CA THR A 83 10.26 -9.33 1.43
C THR A 83 10.94 -8.30 0.52
N HIS A 84 12.23 -8.05 0.76
CA HIS A 84 13.05 -7.18 -0.06
C HIS A 84 13.16 -7.68 -1.49
N ASP A 85 13.53 -8.95 -1.67
CA ASP A 85 13.71 -9.56 -2.99
C ASP A 85 12.39 -9.62 -3.77
N LEU A 86 11.30 -9.97 -3.08
CA LEU A 86 9.98 -10.01 -3.68
C LEU A 86 9.55 -8.64 -4.24
N VAL A 87 9.80 -7.56 -3.49
CA VAL A 87 9.48 -6.20 -3.92
C VAL A 87 10.39 -5.76 -5.06
N GLN A 88 11.69 -6.05 -4.97
CA GLN A 88 12.66 -5.68 -5.99
C GLN A 88 12.36 -6.39 -7.32
N ASP A 89 12.10 -7.70 -7.29
CA ASP A 89 11.70 -8.46 -8.47
C ASP A 89 10.41 -7.92 -9.09
N THR A 90 9.41 -7.59 -8.26
CA THR A 90 8.15 -7.05 -8.74
C THR A 90 8.36 -5.71 -9.43
N LEU A 91 9.11 -4.80 -8.81
CA LEU A 91 9.41 -3.50 -9.39
C LEU A 91 10.20 -3.64 -10.69
N THR A 92 11.21 -4.50 -10.72
CA THR A 92 11.99 -4.78 -11.93
C THR A 92 11.11 -5.28 -13.06
N GLN A 93 10.21 -6.25 -12.81
CA GLN A 93 9.30 -6.77 -13.82
C GLN A 93 8.32 -5.71 -14.34
N VAL A 94 7.85 -4.83 -13.46
CA VAL A 94 6.98 -3.72 -13.86
C VAL A 94 7.74 -2.73 -14.74
N LEU A 95 8.96 -2.36 -14.36
CA LEU A 95 9.78 -1.43 -15.12
C LEU A 95 10.18 -1.99 -16.49
N GLN A 96 10.47 -3.30 -16.59
CA GLN A 96 10.73 -3.96 -17.88
C GLN A 96 9.54 -3.91 -18.84
N ARG A 97 8.32 -3.82 -18.30
CA ARG A 97 7.08 -3.73 -19.08
C ARG A 97 6.55 -2.30 -19.24
N LEU A 98 7.33 -1.30 -18.84
CA LEU A 98 6.95 0.11 -18.89
C LEU A 98 6.51 0.56 -20.28
N ASN A 99 7.16 0.05 -21.33
CA ASN A 99 6.83 0.39 -22.73
C ASN A 99 5.43 -0.08 -23.14
N THR A 100 4.86 -1.05 -22.45
CA THR A 100 3.49 -1.57 -22.72
C THR A 100 2.45 -0.99 -21.76
N PHE A 101 2.89 -0.29 -20.70
CA PHE A 101 2.00 0.33 -19.73
C PHE A 101 1.61 1.72 -20.20
N GLU A 102 0.33 1.93 -20.48
CA GLU A 102 -0.23 3.23 -20.82
C GLU A 102 -0.97 3.81 -19.61
N PRO A 103 -0.38 4.78 -18.89
CA PRO A 103 -1.07 5.44 -17.81
C PRO A 103 -2.21 6.29 -18.38
N ARG A 104 -3.44 5.94 -18.07
CA ARG A 104 -4.64 6.63 -18.58
C ARG A 104 -4.90 7.96 -17.85
N HIS A 105 -4.36 8.12 -16.67
CA HIS A 105 -4.56 9.30 -15.80
C HIS A 105 -3.50 9.32 -14.67
N PRO A 106 -3.30 10.48 -14.03
CA PRO A 106 -2.48 10.58 -12.82
C PRO A 106 -2.98 9.60 -11.75
N GLY A 107 -2.07 8.95 -11.02
CA GLY A 107 -2.40 7.92 -10.01
C GLY A 107 -2.50 6.49 -10.53
N ALA A 108 -2.57 6.27 -11.83
CA ALA A 108 -2.68 4.93 -12.40
C ALA A 108 -1.43 4.06 -12.12
N PHE A 109 -0.24 4.65 -12.10
CA PHE A 109 1.00 3.89 -11.90
C PHE A 109 1.17 3.34 -10.48
N PRO A 110 1.03 4.14 -9.40
CA PRO A 110 1.04 3.59 -8.05
C PRO A 110 -0.02 2.52 -7.83
N ALA A 111 -1.21 2.67 -8.40
CA ALA A 111 -2.25 1.65 -8.31
C ALA A 111 -1.85 0.35 -9.04
N TYR A 112 -1.21 0.45 -10.19
CA TYR A 112 -0.68 -0.70 -10.92
C TYR A 112 0.46 -1.41 -10.17
N LEU A 113 1.44 -0.65 -9.63
CA LEU A 113 2.51 -1.19 -8.81
C LEU A 113 1.97 -1.96 -7.59
N ARG A 114 1.02 -1.34 -6.89
CA ARG A 114 0.36 -1.97 -5.75
C ARG A 114 -0.33 -3.27 -6.15
N GLN A 115 -1.05 -3.29 -7.28
CA GLN A 115 -1.75 -4.48 -7.75
C GLN A 115 -0.78 -5.60 -8.16
N ALA A 116 0.30 -5.26 -8.85
CA ALA A 116 1.34 -6.21 -9.22
C ALA A 116 1.96 -6.87 -7.98
N LEU A 117 2.30 -6.06 -6.98
CA LEU A 117 2.86 -6.55 -5.72
C LEU A 117 1.86 -7.39 -4.93
N LEU A 118 0.57 -7.00 -4.88
CA LEU A 118 -0.48 -7.79 -4.22
C LEU A 118 -0.59 -9.19 -4.83
N ASN A 119 -0.55 -9.28 -6.15
CA ASN A 119 -0.59 -10.57 -6.84
C ASN A 119 0.63 -11.43 -6.47
N ARG A 120 1.83 -10.84 -6.42
CA ARG A 120 3.05 -11.54 -6.01
C ARG A 120 2.98 -12.02 -4.57
N VAL A 121 2.51 -11.19 -3.64
CA VAL A 121 2.30 -11.56 -2.24
C VAL A 121 1.34 -12.74 -2.14
N ARG A 122 0.19 -12.69 -2.82
CA ARG A 122 -0.78 -13.79 -2.85
C ARG A 122 -0.20 -15.09 -3.40
N ASP A 123 0.58 -14.99 -4.47
CA ASP A 123 1.23 -16.16 -5.06
C ASP A 123 2.26 -16.76 -4.11
N GLU A 124 3.02 -15.94 -3.39
CA GLU A 124 4.00 -16.45 -2.42
C GLU A 124 3.33 -17.10 -1.21
N ILE A 125 2.24 -16.51 -0.71
CA ILE A 125 1.42 -17.14 0.34
C ILE A 125 0.91 -18.51 -0.12
N ARG A 126 0.37 -18.62 -1.34
CA ARG A 126 -0.10 -19.90 -1.90
C ARG A 126 1.04 -20.92 -2.06
N ARG A 127 2.23 -20.46 -2.47
CA ARG A 127 3.41 -21.32 -2.59
C ARG A 127 3.88 -21.82 -1.23
N ALA A 128 3.94 -20.95 -0.23
CA ALA A 128 4.31 -21.33 1.14
C ALA A 128 3.31 -22.32 1.74
N GLN A 129 2.02 -22.14 1.55
CA GLN A 129 0.97 -23.06 1.97
C GLN A 129 1.13 -24.46 1.33
N ARG A 130 1.50 -24.53 0.04
CA ARG A 130 1.71 -25.83 -0.66
C ARG A 130 2.99 -26.56 -0.23
N ARG A 131 4.02 -25.83 0.22
CA ARG A 131 5.27 -26.46 0.72
C ARG A 131 5.08 -27.17 2.06
N GLY A 132 4.02 -26.84 2.80
CA GLY A 132 3.80 -27.37 4.14
C GLY A 132 4.74 -26.76 5.18
N PRO A 133 4.62 -27.10 6.45
CA PRO A 133 5.54 -26.65 7.47
C PRO A 133 6.95 -27.15 7.14
N SER A 134 7.85 -26.26 6.82
CA SER A 134 9.28 -26.54 6.79
C SER A 134 9.72 -26.90 8.21
N ASP A 135 10.59 -27.90 8.29
CA ASP A 135 11.16 -28.59 9.44
C ASP A 135 11.04 -27.88 10.81
N PRO A 136 10.70 -28.60 11.91
CA PRO A 136 10.44 -28.02 13.24
C PRO A 136 11.63 -27.31 13.91
N LEU A 137 12.79 -27.30 13.29
CA LEU A 137 14.04 -26.77 13.87
C LEU A 137 14.16 -25.24 13.86
N ASP A 138 13.28 -24.52 13.13
CA ASP A 138 13.40 -23.06 13.00
C ASP A 138 12.22 -22.27 13.59
N THR A 139 11.35 -22.94 14.33
CA THR A 139 10.25 -22.29 15.03
C THR A 139 10.61 -22.03 16.49
N ALA A 140 11.52 -21.12 16.73
CA ALA A 140 11.37 -20.24 17.89
C ALA A 140 10.11 -19.40 17.62
N LYS A 141 8.91 -19.98 17.90
CA LYS A 141 7.66 -19.24 17.90
C LYS A 141 7.87 -18.03 18.79
N SER A 142 7.99 -16.86 18.18
CA SER A 142 7.95 -15.61 18.91
C SER A 142 6.67 -15.64 19.75
N ALA A 143 6.74 -15.26 21.01
CA ALA A 143 5.58 -15.16 21.90
C ALA A 143 4.50 -14.18 21.37
N HIS A 144 4.73 -13.58 20.22
CA HIS A 144 3.86 -12.64 19.51
C HIS A 144 3.36 -13.13 18.14
N ASP A 145 3.59 -14.42 17.80
CA ASP A 145 3.01 -14.94 16.55
C ASP A 145 1.49 -15.08 16.71
N PRO A 146 0.69 -14.50 15.81
CA PRO A 146 -0.75 -14.53 15.91
C PRO A 146 -1.27 -15.97 15.83
N SER A 147 -2.29 -16.29 16.62
CA SER A 147 -2.96 -17.59 16.61
C SER A 147 -3.59 -17.88 15.23
N PRO A 148 -3.85 -19.16 14.87
CA PRO A 148 -4.57 -19.48 13.63
C PRO A 148 -5.92 -18.76 13.48
N LEU A 149 -6.62 -18.50 14.58
CA LEU A 149 -7.87 -17.75 14.60
C LEU A 149 -7.65 -16.28 14.28
N GLU A 150 -6.64 -15.65 14.87
CA GLU A 150 -6.29 -14.25 14.60
C GLU A 150 -5.83 -14.07 13.16
N LEU A 151 -5.07 -15.02 12.61
CA LEU A 151 -4.68 -15.04 11.20
C LEU A 151 -5.90 -15.14 10.27
N ALA A 152 -6.87 -16.00 10.59
CA ALA A 152 -8.09 -16.15 9.81
C ALA A 152 -8.95 -14.88 9.83
N ILE A 153 -9.12 -14.26 11.01
CA ILE A 153 -9.85 -12.99 11.15
C ILE A 153 -9.15 -11.86 10.39
N GLY A 154 -7.81 -11.79 10.50
CA GLY A 154 -7.02 -10.80 9.76
C GLY A 154 -7.12 -10.97 8.25
N GLN A 155 -7.11 -12.21 7.77
CA GLN A 155 -7.26 -12.53 6.35
C GLN A 155 -8.65 -12.14 5.83
N GLU A 156 -9.72 -12.49 6.56
CA GLU A 156 -11.08 -12.11 6.19
C GLU A 156 -11.27 -10.59 6.14
N ALA A 157 -10.72 -9.87 7.12
CA ALA A 157 -10.77 -8.41 7.14
C ALA A 157 -10.02 -7.80 5.94
N LEU A 158 -8.86 -8.36 5.58
CA LEU A 158 -8.10 -7.93 4.42
C LEU A 158 -8.84 -8.21 3.11
N GLU A 159 -9.45 -9.37 2.97
CA GLU A 159 -10.25 -9.72 1.79
C GLU A 159 -11.47 -8.79 1.63
N ARG A 160 -12.14 -8.46 2.73
CA ARG A 160 -13.23 -7.47 2.73
C ARG A 160 -12.76 -6.09 2.31
N TYR A 161 -11.63 -5.65 2.84
CA TYR A 161 -11.01 -4.38 2.45
C TYR A 161 -10.68 -4.36 0.95
N GLU A 162 -10.01 -5.40 0.43
CA GLU A 162 -9.66 -5.51 -0.98
C GLU A 162 -10.92 -5.51 -1.88
N ALA A 163 -11.95 -6.25 -1.47
CA ALA A 163 -13.22 -6.28 -2.19
C ALA A 163 -13.91 -4.91 -2.19
N ALA A 164 -13.92 -4.20 -1.08
CA ALA A 164 -14.45 -2.85 -0.97
C ALA A 164 -13.66 -1.87 -1.84
N LEU A 165 -12.33 -1.94 -1.79
CA LEU A 165 -11.44 -1.09 -2.59
C LEU A 165 -11.68 -1.27 -4.10
N GLN A 166 -11.94 -2.50 -4.56
CA GLN A 166 -12.25 -2.77 -5.97
C GLN A 166 -13.59 -2.20 -6.43
N ARG A 167 -14.55 -1.99 -5.53
CA ARG A 167 -15.86 -1.40 -5.85
C ARG A 167 -15.83 0.12 -5.93
N LEU A 168 -14.78 0.75 -5.40
CA LEU A 168 -14.62 2.20 -5.51
C LEU A 168 -14.35 2.62 -6.97
N ARG A 169 -14.75 3.85 -7.27
CA ARG A 169 -14.33 4.48 -8.52
C ARG A 169 -12.79 4.59 -8.56
N PRO A 170 -12.19 4.55 -9.74
CA PRO A 170 -10.74 4.61 -9.90
C PRO A 170 -10.10 5.74 -9.08
N GLU A 171 -10.63 6.97 -9.16
CA GLU A 171 -10.06 8.13 -8.49
C GLU A 171 -10.07 8.02 -6.96
N ASP A 172 -11.15 7.44 -6.39
CA ASP A 172 -11.26 7.22 -4.95
C ASP A 172 -10.32 6.11 -4.48
N ARG A 173 -10.23 5.03 -5.24
CA ARG A 173 -9.31 3.92 -4.98
C ARG A 173 -7.87 4.36 -5.00
N GLU A 174 -7.48 5.15 -6.00
CA GLU A 174 -6.12 5.68 -6.14
C GLU A 174 -5.76 6.63 -5.00
N ALA A 175 -6.68 7.48 -4.58
CA ALA A 175 -6.48 8.37 -3.45
C ALA A 175 -6.17 7.58 -2.16
N ILE A 176 -6.86 6.47 -1.93
CA ILE A 176 -6.59 5.58 -0.79
C ILE A 176 -5.23 4.89 -0.96
N ILE A 177 -4.95 4.32 -2.13
CA ILE A 177 -3.68 3.63 -2.39
C ILE A 177 -2.50 4.58 -2.18
N VAL A 178 -2.53 5.75 -2.78
CA VAL A 178 -1.42 6.70 -2.71
C VAL A 178 -1.23 7.21 -1.27
N ARG A 179 -2.30 7.67 -0.62
CA ARG A 179 -2.18 8.28 0.71
C ARG A 179 -2.02 7.24 1.83
N ILE A 180 -2.91 6.24 1.87
CA ILE A 180 -3.01 5.33 3.02
C ILE A 180 -2.06 4.15 2.88
N GLU A 181 -2.05 3.48 1.73
CA GLU A 181 -1.24 2.28 1.58
C GLU A 181 0.23 2.59 1.30
N LEU A 182 0.52 3.56 0.43
CA LEU A 182 1.88 3.92 0.06
C LEU A 182 2.46 5.06 0.91
N GLY A 183 1.65 5.73 1.73
CA GLY A 183 2.10 6.70 2.73
C GLY A 183 2.67 8.00 2.14
N HIS A 184 2.14 8.45 0.99
CA HIS A 184 2.50 9.75 0.42
C HIS A 184 1.97 10.89 1.31
N SER A 185 2.72 11.98 1.41
CA SER A 185 2.24 13.23 1.99
C SER A 185 1.09 13.82 1.15
N TYR A 186 0.30 14.73 1.70
CA TYR A 186 -0.77 15.35 0.91
C TYR A 186 -0.25 16.23 -0.24
N ALA A 187 0.97 16.75 -0.14
CA ALA A 187 1.64 17.42 -1.25
C ALA A 187 1.91 16.44 -2.40
N GLU A 188 2.54 15.30 -2.08
CA GLU A 188 2.79 14.23 -3.05
C GLU A 188 1.47 13.66 -3.62
N VAL A 189 0.42 13.52 -2.79
CA VAL A 189 -0.91 13.09 -3.27
C VAL A 189 -1.49 14.08 -4.27
N ALA A 190 -1.31 15.39 -4.04
CA ALA A 190 -1.78 16.40 -4.98
C ALA A 190 -1.09 16.25 -6.36
N GLU A 191 0.22 16.05 -6.37
CA GLU A 191 0.99 15.82 -7.59
C GLU A 191 0.61 14.51 -8.28
N GLU A 192 0.59 13.39 -7.52
CA GLU A 192 0.29 12.05 -8.06
C GLU A 192 -1.11 11.93 -8.65
N LEU A 193 -2.09 12.63 -8.09
CA LEU A 193 -3.48 12.59 -8.53
C LEU A 193 -3.88 13.80 -9.39
N GLY A 194 -2.93 14.67 -9.73
CA GLY A 194 -3.20 15.88 -10.52
C GLY A 194 -4.20 16.81 -9.84
N LYS A 195 -4.13 16.97 -8.50
CA LYS A 195 -5.02 17.87 -7.76
C LYS A 195 -4.45 19.28 -7.73
N PRO A 196 -5.31 20.32 -7.83
CA PRO A 196 -4.86 21.70 -7.92
C PRO A 196 -4.24 22.24 -6.62
N SER A 197 -4.40 21.55 -5.49
CA SER A 197 -3.88 21.98 -4.20
C SER A 197 -3.83 20.83 -3.19
N ILE A 198 -3.03 21.03 -2.13
CA ILE A 198 -2.98 20.11 -0.97
C ILE A 198 -4.36 19.97 -0.33
N ALA A 199 -5.12 21.05 -0.20
CA ALA A 199 -6.48 21.00 0.34
C ALA A 199 -7.42 20.16 -0.54
N ALA A 200 -7.30 20.25 -1.87
CA ALA A 200 -8.08 19.44 -2.80
C ALA A 200 -7.71 17.95 -2.68
N ALA A 201 -6.43 17.62 -2.49
CA ALA A 201 -5.96 16.26 -2.24
C ALA A 201 -6.52 15.72 -0.93
N HIS A 202 -6.45 16.49 0.16
CA HIS A 202 -7.04 16.12 1.46
C HIS A 202 -8.54 15.81 1.33
N MET A 203 -9.30 16.69 0.69
CA MET A 203 -10.74 16.50 0.46
C MET A 203 -11.05 15.27 -0.40
N ALA A 204 -10.20 14.95 -1.38
CA ALA A 204 -10.36 13.77 -2.21
C ALA A 204 -10.16 12.49 -1.39
N VAL A 205 -9.10 12.42 -0.59
CA VAL A 205 -8.81 11.30 0.30
C VAL A 205 -9.93 11.11 1.33
N SER A 206 -10.38 12.19 2.00
CA SER A 206 -11.45 12.13 3.00
C SER A 206 -12.74 11.56 2.40
N ARG A 207 -13.14 12.03 1.21
CA ARG A 207 -14.33 11.48 0.51
C ARG A 207 -14.15 10.01 0.13
N ALA A 208 -12.95 9.63 -0.32
CA ALA A 208 -12.64 8.25 -0.68
C ALA A 208 -12.74 7.32 0.55
N LEU A 209 -12.24 7.75 1.71
CA LEU A 209 -12.34 6.98 2.96
C LEU A 209 -13.79 6.78 3.40
N VAL A 210 -14.63 7.80 3.32
CA VAL A 210 -16.07 7.67 3.63
C VAL A 210 -16.72 6.62 2.71
N ARG A 211 -16.44 6.66 1.41
CA ARG A 211 -16.96 5.67 0.46
C ARG A 211 -16.42 4.27 0.72
N LEU A 212 -15.14 4.14 1.07
CA LEU A 212 -14.56 2.85 1.45
C LEU A 212 -15.28 2.26 2.67
N ALA A 213 -15.51 3.06 3.71
CA ALA A 213 -16.23 2.62 4.89
C ALA A 213 -17.66 2.14 4.55
N GLN A 214 -18.35 2.84 3.66
CA GLN A 214 -19.67 2.43 3.16
C GLN A 214 -19.62 1.09 2.43
N GLU A 215 -18.63 0.89 1.52
CA GLU A 215 -18.48 -0.38 0.80
C GLU A 215 -18.09 -1.53 1.73
N MET A 216 -17.24 -1.30 2.73
CA MET A 216 -16.90 -2.30 3.75
C MET A 216 -18.11 -2.71 4.60
N SER A 217 -19.01 -1.77 4.88
CA SER A 217 -20.23 -2.06 5.65
C SER A 217 -21.24 -2.90 4.85
N ARG A 218 -21.29 -2.75 3.53
CA ARG A 218 -22.17 -3.55 2.65
C ARG A 218 -21.80 -5.03 2.58
N VAL A 219 -20.52 -5.36 2.81
CA VAL A 219 -20.02 -6.75 2.75
C VAL A 219 -20.38 -7.55 4.02
N ARG A 220 -20.91 -6.92 5.07
CA ARG A 220 -21.31 -7.60 6.32
C ARG A 220 -22.69 -8.29 6.25
N THR A 221 -23.42 -8.16 5.17
CA THR A 221 -24.74 -8.76 4.97
C THR A 221 -24.65 -9.94 4.05
#